data_a5ee0d324ffe3e96ea561b746e947382
#
_entry.id   a5ee0d324ffe3e96ea561b746e947382
#
_cell.length_a   1.000
_cell.length_b   1.000
_cell.length_c   1.000
_cell.angle_alpha   90.00
_cell.angle_beta   90.00
_cell.angle_gamma   90.00
#
_symmetry.space_group_name_H-M   'P 1'
#
loop_
_entity.id
_entity.type
_entity.pdbx_description
1 polymer ?
#
loop_
_entity_poly.entity_id
_entity_poly.type
_entity_poly.pdbx_seq_one_letter_code
_entity_poly.pdbx_strand_id
1 'polypeptide(L)'
;MNANTTKKLDTKVLLSTLWIVVMINMLKADILSGFIPAMAEELARTSVSVGASIPQLMLFGAIMGQLGIAMIILSRVLKYEINRWVNIVVGIVTIAYIWVGMTTYPHYIFIATVETLCLLLIVWFAWKWRNSEV
;
A
#
# COMPACT_ATOMS: atom_id res chain seq x y z
N MET A 1 -30.63 17.83 -23.14
CA MET A 1 -29.96 17.60 -21.85
C MET A 1 -29.54 16.15 -21.80
N ASN A 2 -28.25 15.89 -21.94
CA ASN A 2 -27.73 14.52 -21.88
C ASN A 2 -27.61 14.07 -20.43
N ALA A 3 -28.58 13.29 -19.97
CA ALA A 3 -28.58 12.64 -18.66
C ALA A 3 -27.46 11.59 -18.50
N ASN A 4 -26.60 11.41 -19.50
CA ASN A 4 -25.59 10.34 -19.58
C ASN A 4 -24.15 10.86 -19.51
N THR A 5 -23.88 12.01 -18.97
CA THR A 5 -22.52 12.35 -18.56
C THR A 5 -22.24 11.64 -17.24
N THR A 6 -22.02 10.33 -17.31
CA THR A 6 -21.30 9.63 -16.26
C THR A 6 -19.98 10.37 -16.11
N LYS A 7 -19.87 11.14 -15.03
CA LYS A 7 -18.66 11.89 -14.71
C LYS A 7 -17.54 10.88 -14.63
N LYS A 8 -16.65 10.89 -15.64
CA LYS A 8 -15.49 9.98 -15.66
C LYS A 8 -14.69 10.21 -14.39
N LEU A 9 -14.46 9.15 -13.62
CA LEU A 9 -13.72 9.25 -12.39
C LEU A 9 -12.30 9.70 -12.69
N ASP A 10 -11.86 10.80 -12.06
CA ASP A 10 -10.51 11.30 -12.22
C ASP A 10 -9.50 10.25 -11.72
N THR A 11 -8.52 9.91 -12.56
CA THR A 11 -7.49 8.91 -12.22
C THR A 11 -6.72 9.30 -10.96
N LYS A 12 -6.43 10.58 -10.74
CA LYS A 12 -5.78 11.06 -9.52
C LYS A 12 -6.59 10.72 -8.26
N VAL A 13 -7.91 10.97 -8.33
CA VAL A 13 -8.83 10.66 -7.22
C VAL A 13 -8.92 9.16 -7.00
N LEU A 14 -9.00 8.38 -8.07
CA LEU A 14 -9.07 6.92 -8.00
C LEU A 14 -7.80 6.33 -7.34
N LEU A 15 -6.63 6.75 -7.78
CA LEU A 15 -5.36 6.30 -7.21
C LEU A 15 -5.25 6.68 -5.72
N SER A 16 -5.58 7.92 -5.38
CA SER A 16 -5.59 8.37 -4.00
C SER A 16 -6.54 7.55 -3.13
N THR A 17 -7.73 7.26 -3.63
CA THR A 17 -8.72 6.45 -2.91
C THR A 17 -8.24 5.01 -2.70
N LEU A 18 -7.63 4.40 -3.70
CA LEU A 18 -7.05 3.06 -3.57
C LEU A 18 -5.94 3.02 -2.52
N TRP A 19 -5.09 4.05 -2.47
CA TRP A 19 -4.07 4.16 -1.40
C TRP A 19 -4.69 4.27 -0.01
N ILE A 20 -5.81 4.97 0.14
CA ILE A 20 -6.55 5.02 1.41
C ILE A 20 -6.97 3.61 1.82
N VAL A 21 -7.55 2.84 0.90
CA VAL A 21 -7.98 1.46 1.17
C VAL A 21 -6.80 0.59 1.58
N VAL A 22 -5.67 0.67 0.87
CA VAL A 22 -4.45 -0.07 1.21
C VAL A 22 -3.98 0.28 2.62
N MET A 23 -3.89 1.56 2.96
CA MET A 23 -3.38 2.00 4.25
C MET A 23 -4.30 1.62 5.41
N ILE A 24 -5.62 1.68 5.23
CA ILE A 24 -6.57 1.21 6.25
C ILE A 24 -6.42 -0.29 6.49
N ASN A 25 -6.26 -1.08 5.43
CA ASN A 25 -6.05 -2.53 5.55
C ASN A 25 -4.72 -2.85 6.24
N MET A 26 -3.65 -2.15 5.88
CA MET A 26 -2.33 -2.32 6.51
C MET A 26 -2.39 -2.03 8.01
N LEU A 27 -2.99 -0.93 8.40
CA LEU A 27 -3.19 -0.57 9.80
C LEU A 27 -4.02 -1.63 10.54
N LYS A 28 -5.09 -2.12 9.90
CA LYS A 28 -5.94 -3.17 10.47
C LYS A 28 -5.16 -4.48 10.67
N ALA A 29 -4.31 -4.86 9.71
CA ALA A 29 -3.46 -6.03 9.84
C ALA A 29 -2.51 -5.92 11.03
N ASP A 30 -1.89 -4.77 11.21
CA ASP A 30 -0.97 -4.52 12.33
C ASP A 30 -1.70 -4.58 13.67
N ILE A 31 -2.88 -3.96 13.77
CA ILE A 31 -3.68 -3.97 14.99
C ILE A 31 -4.10 -5.40 15.36
N LEU A 32 -4.63 -6.16 14.40
CA LEU A 32 -5.06 -7.54 14.64
C LEU A 32 -3.89 -8.44 15.02
N SER A 33 -2.74 -8.26 14.37
CA SER A 33 -1.53 -9.01 14.70
C SER A 33 -1.05 -8.75 16.12
N GLY A 34 -1.28 -7.55 16.65
CA GLY A 34 -0.93 -7.21 18.02
C GLY A 34 -1.67 -8.03 19.10
N PHE A 35 -2.80 -8.66 18.74
CA PHE A 35 -3.54 -9.55 19.64
C PHE A 35 -2.99 -10.99 19.70
N ILE A 36 -2.00 -11.31 18.86
CA ILE A 36 -1.39 -12.65 18.82
C ILE A 36 -0.21 -12.66 19.80
N PRO A 37 -0.24 -13.52 20.87
CA PRO A 37 0.82 -13.54 21.88
C PRO A 37 2.20 -13.90 21.32
N ALA A 38 2.27 -14.76 20.30
CA ALA A 38 3.53 -15.21 19.69
C ALA A 38 4.17 -14.14 18.78
N MET A 39 3.50 -13.03 18.52
CA MET A 39 4.01 -12.02 17.57
C MET A 39 5.30 -11.35 18.04
N ALA A 40 5.45 -11.14 19.36
CA ALA A 40 6.67 -10.60 19.93
C ALA A 40 7.87 -11.55 19.73
N GLU A 41 7.65 -12.86 19.87
CA GLU A 41 8.69 -13.87 19.59
C GLU A 41 9.07 -13.90 18.11
N GLU A 42 8.11 -13.83 17.21
CA GLU A 42 8.37 -13.80 15.77
C GLU A 42 9.17 -12.55 15.39
N LEU A 43 8.84 -11.41 15.97
CA LEU A 43 9.60 -10.18 15.77
C LEU A 43 11.04 -10.31 16.27
N ALA A 44 11.24 -10.94 17.43
CA ALA A 44 12.56 -11.20 17.99
C ALA A 44 13.39 -12.14 17.10
N ARG A 45 12.76 -13.20 16.57
CA ARG A 45 13.42 -14.13 15.63
C ARG A 45 13.80 -13.42 14.32
N THR A 46 12.93 -12.60 13.80
CA THR A 46 13.22 -11.81 12.59
C THR A 46 14.38 -10.86 12.83
N SER A 47 14.42 -10.20 13.98
CA SER A 47 15.50 -9.32 14.39
C SER A 47 16.85 -10.03 14.32
N VAL A 48 16.92 -11.23 14.87
CA VAL A 48 18.16 -12.04 14.84
C VAL A 48 18.51 -12.46 13.42
N SER A 49 17.53 -12.91 12.64
CA SER A 49 17.77 -13.44 11.28
C SER A 49 18.27 -12.38 10.30
N VAL A 50 17.79 -11.15 10.42
CA VAL A 50 18.20 -10.05 9.52
C VAL A 50 19.33 -9.20 10.08
N GLY A 51 19.74 -9.43 11.33
CA GLY A 51 20.81 -8.67 11.98
C GLY A 51 20.44 -7.23 12.31
N ALA A 52 19.16 -6.94 12.51
CA ALA A 52 18.64 -5.61 12.85
C ALA A 52 17.92 -5.66 14.21
N SER A 53 18.03 -4.59 15.01
CA SER A 53 17.29 -4.52 16.27
C SER A 53 15.78 -4.36 16.06
N ILE A 54 14.97 -4.72 17.05
CA ILE A 54 13.51 -4.54 17.01
C ILE A 54 13.14 -3.07 16.71
N PRO A 55 13.73 -2.06 17.37
CA PRO A 55 13.44 -0.66 17.02
C PRO A 55 13.79 -0.30 15.58
N GLN A 56 14.84 -0.87 15.00
CA GLN A 56 15.18 -0.66 13.58
C GLN A 56 14.15 -1.28 12.65
N LEU A 57 13.65 -2.47 12.96
CA LEU A 57 12.58 -3.10 12.19
C LEU A 57 11.29 -2.28 12.25
N MET A 58 10.96 -1.77 13.43
CA MET A 58 9.77 -0.90 13.60
C MET A 58 9.91 0.41 12.84
N LEU A 59 11.10 1.00 12.84
CA LEU A 59 11.38 2.21 12.06
C LEU A 59 11.23 1.96 10.57
N PHE A 60 11.74 0.84 10.07
CA PHE A 60 11.59 0.44 8.67
C PHE A 60 10.09 0.29 8.30
N GLY A 61 9.32 -0.38 9.14
CA GLY A 61 7.88 -0.51 8.95
C GLY A 61 7.16 0.84 8.95
N ALA A 62 7.56 1.73 9.84
CA ALA A 62 6.99 3.09 9.90
C ALA A 62 7.30 3.88 8.63
N ILE A 63 8.51 3.79 8.10
CA ILE A 63 8.91 4.45 6.84
C ILE A 63 8.08 3.89 5.68
N MET A 64 7.95 2.57 5.58
CA MET A 64 7.17 1.92 4.53
C MET A 64 5.70 2.32 4.58
N GLY A 65 5.12 2.36 5.78
CA GLY A 65 3.74 2.84 5.97
C GLY A 65 3.60 4.31 5.58
N GLN A 66 4.59 5.13 5.91
CA GLN A 66 4.55 6.55 5.58
C GLN A 66 4.61 6.81 4.07
N LEU A 67 5.30 5.96 3.30
CA LEU A 67 5.28 6.05 1.84
C LEU A 67 3.86 5.90 1.28
N GLY A 68 3.10 4.93 1.77
CA GLY A 68 1.71 4.73 1.35
C GLY A 68 0.81 5.90 1.72
N ILE A 69 0.96 6.43 2.94
CA ILE A 69 0.22 7.61 3.39
C ILE A 69 0.56 8.82 2.52
N ALA A 70 1.83 9.02 2.22
CA ALA A 70 2.27 10.11 1.33
C ALA A 70 1.63 9.97 -0.07
N MET A 71 1.46 8.75 -0.57
CA MET A 71 0.86 8.52 -1.88
C MET A 71 -0.62 8.94 -1.95
N ILE A 72 -1.32 8.99 -0.84
CA ILE A 72 -2.69 9.53 -0.78
C ILE A 72 -2.71 10.99 -1.24
N ILE A 73 -1.76 11.76 -0.76
CA ILE A 73 -1.63 13.18 -1.10
C ILE A 73 -0.96 13.36 -2.47
N LEU A 74 0.16 12.67 -2.68
CA LEU A 74 0.97 12.81 -3.89
C LEU A 74 0.19 12.43 -5.16
N SER A 75 -0.67 11.43 -5.08
CA SER A 75 -1.51 11.04 -6.21
C SER A 75 -2.46 12.14 -6.67
N ARG A 76 -2.81 13.06 -5.77
CA ARG A 76 -3.70 14.19 -6.09
C ARG A 76 -2.96 15.41 -6.63
N VAL A 77 -1.72 15.64 -6.18
CA VAL A 77 -1.02 16.91 -6.42
C VAL A 77 0.10 16.83 -7.47
N LEU A 78 0.67 15.64 -7.69
CA LEU A 78 1.75 15.48 -8.65
C LEU A 78 1.28 15.62 -10.10
N LYS A 79 2.19 16.11 -10.95
CA LYS A 79 1.98 16.17 -12.40
C LYS A 79 1.91 14.76 -12.98
N TYR A 80 1.18 14.59 -14.07
CA TYR A 80 0.87 13.31 -14.71
C TYR A 80 2.08 12.37 -14.84
N GLU A 81 3.17 12.81 -15.41
CA GLU A 81 4.33 11.96 -15.69
C GLU A 81 4.96 11.40 -14.40
N ILE A 82 5.20 12.27 -13.44
CA ILE A 82 5.80 11.90 -12.14
C ILE A 82 4.81 11.04 -11.37
N ASN A 83 3.56 11.45 -11.31
CA ASN A 83 2.48 10.77 -10.60
C ASN A 83 2.32 9.32 -11.07
N ARG A 84 2.30 9.12 -12.38
CA ARG A 84 2.20 7.80 -12.99
C ARG A 84 3.32 6.87 -12.53
N TRP A 85 4.57 7.31 -12.66
CA TRP A 85 5.72 6.49 -12.32
C TRP A 85 5.86 6.25 -10.81
N VAL A 86 5.61 7.26 -10.00
CA VAL A 86 5.67 7.12 -8.54
C VAL A 86 4.62 6.12 -8.04
N ASN A 87 3.40 6.15 -8.56
CA ASN A 87 2.38 5.16 -8.21
C ASN A 87 2.79 3.74 -8.59
N ILE A 88 3.40 3.55 -9.77
CA ILE A 88 3.88 2.23 -10.21
C ILE A 88 5.01 1.73 -9.29
N VAL A 89 6.03 2.55 -9.06
CA VAL A 89 7.20 2.16 -8.27
C VAL A 89 6.82 1.89 -6.82
N VAL A 90 6.12 2.81 -6.18
CA VAL A 90 5.71 2.66 -4.77
C VAL A 90 4.72 1.50 -4.62
N GLY A 91 3.83 1.30 -5.59
CA GLY A 91 2.92 0.16 -5.60
C GLY A 91 3.66 -1.18 -5.61
N ILE A 92 4.65 -1.33 -6.51
CA ILE A 92 5.46 -2.56 -6.60
C ILE A 92 6.28 -2.77 -5.33
N VAL A 93 6.92 -1.72 -4.82
CA VAL A 93 7.71 -1.78 -3.57
C VAL A 93 6.83 -2.20 -2.39
N THR A 94 5.62 -1.67 -2.31
CA THR A 94 4.67 -2.02 -1.23
C THR A 94 4.22 -3.47 -1.33
N ILE A 95 3.95 -3.98 -2.54
CA ILE A 95 3.63 -5.41 -2.74
C ILE A 95 4.80 -6.28 -2.23
N ALA A 96 6.02 -5.97 -2.62
CA ALA A 96 7.20 -6.71 -2.16
C ALA A 96 7.33 -6.67 -0.63
N TYR A 97 7.11 -5.52 -0.02
CA TYR A 97 7.15 -5.34 1.44
C TYR A 97 6.13 -6.23 2.14
N ILE A 98 4.88 -6.26 1.67
CA ILE A 98 3.81 -7.07 2.26
C ILE A 98 4.17 -8.56 2.24
N TRP A 99 4.67 -9.07 1.12
CA TRP A 99 4.96 -10.50 0.96
C TRP A 99 6.27 -10.93 1.60
N VAL A 100 7.26 -10.05 1.70
CA VAL A 100 8.51 -10.32 2.45
C VAL A 100 8.23 -10.43 3.95
N GLY A 101 7.33 -9.59 4.48
CA GLY A 101 6.92 -9.63 5.88
C GLY A 101 5.78 -10.60 6.20
N MET A 102 5.43 -11.50 5.27
CA MET A 102 4.27 -12.38 5.41
C MET A 102 4.39 -13.34 6.59
N THR A 103 3.31 -13.44 7.35
CA THR A 103 3.11 -14.45 8.37
C THR A 103 2.06 -15.45 7.91
N THR A 104 1.99 -16.63 8.55
CA THR A 104 1.05 -17.71 8.17
C THR A 104 -0.33 -17.55 8.82
N TYR A 105 -0.57 -16.47 9.55
CA TYR A 105 -1.87 -16.24 10.19
C TYR A 105 -2.96 -15.92 9.17
N PRO A 106 -4.15 -16.55 9.28
CA PRO A 106 -5.22 -16.39 8.29
C PRO A 106 -5.67 -14.95 8.06
N HIS A 107 -5.77 -14.15 9.13
CA HIS A 107 -6.18 -12.75 9.01
C HIS A 107 -5.16 -11.93 8.19
N TYR A 108 -3.88 -12.18 8.38
CA TYR A 108 -2.82 -11.51 7.66
C TYR A 108 -2.85 -11.87 6.16
N ILE A 109 -2.96 -13.17 5.85
CA ILE A 109 -3.03 -13.65 4.47
C ILE A 109 -4.24 -13.06 3.75
N PHE A 110 -5.40 -13.04 4.40
CA PHE A 110 -6.61 -12.46 3.82
C PHE A 110 -6.44 -10.96 3.52
N ILE A 111 -5.96 -10.20 4.50
CA ILE A 111 -5.76 -8.76 4.35
C ILE A 111 -4.67 -8.47 3.32
N ALA A 112 -3.55 -9.20 3.34
CA ALA A 112 -2.47 -9.06 2.36
C ALA A 112 -2.95 -9.33 0.94
N THR A 113 -3.86 -10.28 0.75
CA THR A 113 -4.47 -10.55 -0.55
C THR A 113 -5.31 -9.35 -1.03
N VAL A 114 -6.14 -8.79 -0.17
CA VAL A 114 -6.94 -7.59 -0.48
C VAL A 114 -6.03 -6.41 -0.82
N GLU A 115 -5.00 -6.17 -0.02
CA GLU A 115 -4.03 -5.10 -0.27
C GLU A 115 -3.32 -5.29 -1.61
N THR A 116 -2.90 -6.51 -1.92
CA THR A 116 -2.23 -6.84 -3.18
C THR A 116 -3.15 -6.57 -4.37
N LEU A 117 -4.42 -6.95 -4.29
CA LEU A 117 -5.40 -6.65 -5.34
C LEU A 117 -5.54 -5.14 -5.54
N CYS A 118 -5.64 -4.37 -4.46
CA CYS A 118 -5.71 -2.90 -4.55
C CYS A 118 -4.43 -2.30 -5.15
N LEU A 119 -3.26 -2.81 -4.77
CA LEU A 119 -1.98 -2.34 -5.30
C LEU A 119 -1.80 -2.70 -6.77
N LEU A 120 -2.25 -3.88 -7.20
CA LEU A 120 -2.27 -4.25 -8.61
C LEU A 120 -3.18 -3.34 -9.42
N LEU A 121 -4.32 -2.94 -8.86
CA LEU A 121 -5.20 -1.94 -9.49
C LEU A 121 -4.53 -0.58 -9.59
N ILE A 122 -3.80 -0.15 -8.56
CA ILE A 122 -3.02 1.10 -8.60
C ILE A 122 -2.01 1.07 -9.74
N VAL A 123 -1.21 0.01 -9.83
CA VAL A 123 -0.21 -0.17 -10.88
C VAL A 123 -0.88 -0.21 -12.26
N TRP A 124 -1.99 -0.93 -12.39
CA TRP A 124 -2.73 -1.06 -13.63
C TRP A 124 -3.30 0.28 -14.10
N PHE A 125 -3.99 1.01 -13.23
CA PHE A 125 -4.56 2.32 -13.59
C PHE A 125 -3.46 3.34 -13.89
N ALA A 126 -2.37 3.34 -13.14
CA ALA A 126 -1.23 4.21 -13.41
C ALA A 126 -0.56 3.86 -14.76
N TRP A 127 -0.43 2.58 -15.06
CA TRP A 127 0.14 2.12 -16.33
C TRP A 127 -0.72 2.52 -17.53
N LYS A 128 -2.04 2.35 -17.42
CA LYS A 128 -3.00 2.70 -18.49
C LYS A 128 -3.31 4.19 -18.56
N TRP A 129 -2.89 4.95 -17.59
CA TRP A 129 -3.19 6.38 -17.53
C TRP A 129 -2.56 7.11 -18.73
N ARG A 130 -3.40 7.87 -19.45
CA ARG A 130 -3.01 8.66 -20.61
C ARG A 130 -3.09 10.16 -20.30
N ASN A 131 -2.14 10.91 -20.80
CA ASN A 131 -2.08 12.37 -20.57
C ASN A 131 -3.33 13.12 -21.06
N SER A 132 -4.06 12.59 -22.02
CA SER A 132 -5.33 13.17 -22.52
C SER A 132 -6.45 13.21 -21.46
N GLU A 133 -6.26 12.59 -20.31
CA GLU A 133 -7.23 12.55 -19.20
C GLU A 133 -6.94 13.61 -18.13
N VAL A 134 -5.90 14.38 -18.30
CA VAL A 134 -5.46 15.40 -17.35
C VAL A 134 -6.18 16.74 -17.63
#